data_6d77f9d6b999d5c7606cc6c3cc34b6dd
#
_entry.id   6d77f9d6b999d5c7606cc6c3cc34b6dd
#
_cell.length_a   1.000
_cell.length_b   1.000
_cell.length_c   1.000
_cell.angle_alpha   90.00
_cell.angle_beta   90.00
_cell.angle_gamma   90.00
#
_symmetry.space_group_name_H-M   'P 1'
#
loop_
_entity.id
_entity.type
_entity.pdbx_description
1 polymer ?
#
loop_
_entity_poly.entity_id
_entity_poly.type
_entity_poly.pdbx_seq_one_letter_code
_entity_poly.pdbx_strand_id
1 'polypeptide(L)'
;MHSQADANALHVREIGKSVCIGAGPASESYLKIDAVIAAAQSVGADAIHPGYGFLAENPDFARAVEAAGMIFMGPTPETLERFGDKASAKEAAVAASVPVISGAEGARSDPEQIAEEVRQMGLPVLLKAVGGGGGRGQRLVTDETTLVEDIEGALREAKSTFGSEGLLLERFLPEARHVEVQIAGDGKGHVVHLFERDCTLQRRHQKVIEEAPAWGLPRTLLDDIARDAVRLGETLDYRGLGTVEFLVAGGEYFFLEVNPRIQVEHPVTEAITGLDLVALHLRIAEGAGLGLVQDDLTINGHAVEARLYAEDPAMQFAPSTGTLSTLSLPSGLRIDSGVEEGDAVTPYYDPMIAKLIVHAPDRETALARLATALDHVAVEGVETNRAFLTALARNHEFERMQVHTRWIDGRLDELTQAPGLTRPDLWKATAAILFVTQSRSDTNANPWTNRDAFTGWRLGLGGDAIEAGQRVTLTDSDEVSEELRVSPVKPGAKYTIHSEKGEALILSARELTPGRWRVGEGDTVHLIDARLHAGVIELDTPEGRLVFRPAAPLAFVGGDAAADRAV
;
A
#
# COMPACT_ATOMS: atom_id res chain seq x y z
N MET A 1 15.21 -7.03 17.39
CA MET A 1 15.39 -5.70 18.02
C MET A 1 14.10 -4.94 17.85
N HIS A 2 13.74 -4.09 18.79
CA HIS A 2 12.53 -3.27 18.71
C HIS A 2 12.68 -1.95 19.48
N SER A 3 11.92 -0.93 19.08
CA SER A 3 11.74 0.28 19.89
C SER A 3 10.72 0.04 21.00
N GLN A 4 10.56 1.02 21.91
CA GLN A 4 9.48 0.96 22.89
C GLN A 4 8.09 0.92 22.24
N ALA A 5 7.90 1.59 21.09
CA ALA A 5 6.63 1.58 20.38
C ALA A 5 6.27 0.20 19.83
N ASP A 6 7.28 -0.61 19.48
CA ASP A 6 7.12 -1.94 18.90
C ASP A 6 7.23 -3.08 19.95
N ALA A 7 7.23 -2.76 21.24
CA ALA A 7 7.44 -3.77 22.28
C ALA A 7 6.45 -4.95 22.22
N ASN A 8 5.25 -4.70 21.68
CA ASN A 8 4.20 -5.69 21.48
C ASN A 8 3.95 -6.03 20.00
N ALA A 9 4.81 -5.60 19.08
CA ALA A 9 4.64 -5.88 17.66
C ALA A 9 4.74 -7.39 17.35
N LEU A 10 4.10 -7.83 16.27
CA LEU A 10 4.01 -9.25 15.89
C LEU A 10 5.37 -9.93 15.85
N HIS A 11 6.37 -9.33 15.21
CA HIS A 11 7.73 -9.88 15.13
C HIS A 11 8.39 -10.09 16.51
N VAL A 12 8.06 -9.26 17.51
CA VAL A 12 8.58 -9.40 18.88
C VAL A 12 7.92 -10.57 19.59
N ARG A 13 6.60 -10.73 19.39
CA ARG A 13 5.83 -11.83 19.99
C ARG A 13 6.26 -13.19 19.43
N GLU A 14 6.46 -13.28 18.11
CA GLU A 14 6.77 -14.55 17.43
C GLU A 14 8.21 -15.03 17.66
N ILE A 15 9.18 -14.12 17.59
CA ILE A 15 10.60 -14.50 17.76
C ILE A 15 10.93 -14.86 19.23
N GLY A 16 10.17 -14.31 20.19
CA GLY A 16 10.27 -14.65 21.61
C GLY A 16 11.53 -14.12 22.32
N LYS A 17 12.64 -13.84 21.59
CA LYS A 17 13.87 -13.26 22.13
C LYS A 17 14.12 -11.91 21.46
N SER A 18 13.96 -10.83 22.19
CA SER A 18 14.07 -9.48 21.65
C SER A 18 14.82 -8.53 22.58
N VAL A 19 15.36 -7.44 22.02
CA VAL A 19 16.08 -6.39 22.74
C VAL A 19 15.49 -5.04 22.36
N CYS A 20 15.09 -4.26 23.37
CA CYS A 20 14.65 -2.88 23.16
C CYS A 20 15.88 -1.98 22.94
N ILE A 21 15.88 -1.22 21.84
CA ILE A 21 17.01 -0.38 21.41
C ILE A 21 16.76 1.13 21.62
N GLY A 22 15.60 1.54 22.14
CA GLY A 22 15.32 2.94 22.42
C GLY A 22 13.84 3.30 22.40
N ALA A 23 13.55 4.59 22.44
CA ALA A 23 12.20 5.15 22.40
C ALA A 23 11.52 4.95 21.03
N GLY A 24 10.23 5.36 20.92
CA GLY A 24 9.45 5.20 19.69
C GLY A 24 10.03 5.87 18.43
N PRO A 25 10.48 7.14 18.49
CA PRO A 25 11.06 7.78 17.30
C PRO A 25 12.26 7.01 16.73
N ALA A 26 12.31 6.83 15.41
CA ALA A 26 13.40 6.11 14.73
C ALA A 26 14.78 6.72 15.02
N SER A 27 14.88 8.04 15.13
CA SER A 27 16.12 8.76 15.50
C SER A 27 16.62 8.43 16.91
N GLU A 28 15.74 7.89 17.77
CA GLU A 28 16.07 7.49 19.14
C GLU A 28 16.24 5.98 19.31
N SER A 29 16.03 5.20 18.23
CA SER A 29 16.06 3.74 18.22
C SER A 29 16.73 3.18 16.96
N TYR A 30 15.97 2.90 15.91
CA TYR A 30 16.40 2.19 14.70
C TYR A 30 17.48 2.91 13.88
N LEU A 31 17.67 4.21 14.03
CA LEU A 31 18.72 4.98 13.39
C LEU A 31 19.98 5.17 14.27
N LYS A 32 19.99 4.59 15.49
CA LYS A 32 21.16 4.64 16.40
C LYS A 32 22.04 3.42 16.20
N ILE A 33 23.10 3.58 15.40
CA ILE A 33 24.06 2.53 15.10
C ILE A 33 24.57 1.85 16.38
N ASP A 34 25.03 2.63 17.36
CA ASP A 34 25.60 2.11 18.62
C ASP A 34 24.60 1.27 19.40
N ALA A 35 23.31 1.67 19.43
CA ALA A 35 22.27 0.93 20.12
C ALA A 35 21.98 -0.42 19.45
N VAL A 36 21.95 -0.44 18.11
CA VAL A 36 21.76 -1.66 17.32
C VAL A 36 22.92 -2.62 17.52
N ILE A 37 24.17 -2.13 17.44
CA ILE A 37 25.37 -2.96 17.68
C ILE A 37 25.40 -3.52 19.09
N ALA A 38 25.17 -2.69 20.12
CA ALA A 38 25.14 -3.12 21.51
C ALA A 38 24.07 -4.19 21.78
N ALA A 39 22.88 -4.03 21.17
CA ALA A 39 21.80 -5.01 21.25
C ALA A 39 22.22 -6.35 20.63
N ALA A 40 22.81 -6.35 19.42
CA ALA A 40 23.28 -7.55 18.75
C ALA A 40 24.34 -8.28 19.58
N GLN A 41 25.33 -7.55 20.09
CA GLN A 41 26.38 -8.12 20.97
C GLN A 41 25.81 -8.70 22.25
N SER A 42 24.79 -8.06 22.85
CA SER A 42 24.18 -8.52 24.11
C SER A 42 23.52 -9.88 24.01
N VAL A 43 23.10 -10.28 22.81
CA VAL A 43 22.48 -11.58 22.54
C VAL A 43 23.42 -12.58 21.88
N GLY A 44 24.68 -12.17 21.59
CA GLY A 44 25.66 -12.99 20.91
C GLY A 44 25.30 -13.27 19.45
N ALA A 45 24.84 -12.26 18.73
CA ALA A 45 24.51 -12.38 17.32
C ALA A 45 25.78 -12.51 16.46
N ASP A 46 25.76 -13.41 15.48
CA ASP A 46 26.84 -13.59 14.50
C ASP A 46 26.69 -12.69 13.28
N ALA A 47 25.46 -12.23 13.00
CA ALA A 47 25.13 -11.43 11.84
C ALA A 47 23.98 -10.47 12.12
N ILE A 48 23.87 -9.41 11.29
CA ILE A 48 22.74 -8.49 11.28
C ILE A 48 22.16 -8.45 9.86
N HIS A 49 20.85 -8.80 9.75
CA HIS A 49 20.07 -8.55 8.55
C HIS A 49 19.45 -7.15 8.64
N PRO A 50 19.79 -6.22 7.74
CA PRO A 50 19.35 -4.84 7.85
C PRO A 50 17.88 -4.63 7.40
N GLY A 51 17.25 -5.61 6.77
CA GLY A 51 15.95 -5.47 6.14
C GLY A 51 15.94 -4.47 5.00
N TYR A 52 14.92 -3.63 4.96
CA TYR A 52 14.78 -2.46 4.09
C TYR A 52 14.40 -1.23 4.92
N GLY A 53 14.77 -0.04 4.46
CA GLY A 53 14.60 1.22 5.22
C GLY A 53 15.67 1.43 6.30
N PHE A 54 15.49 2.44 7.13
CA PHE A 54 16.40 2.83 8.21
C PHE A 54 17.90 2.82 7.82
N LEU A 55 18.67 1.88 8.41
CA LEU A 55 20.11 1.76 8.21
C LEU A 55 20.52 0.78 7.10
N ALA A 56 19.56 0.22 6.34
CA ALA A 56 19.85 -0.84 5.38
C ALA A 56 20.83 -0.42 4.26
N GLU A 57 20.85 0.86 3.90
CA GLU A 57 21.73 1.43 2.89
C GLU A 57 22.84 2.31 3.48
N ASN A 58 23.03 2.26 4.81
CA ASN A 58 23.99 3.12 5.50
C ASN A 58 25.38 2.47 5.55
N PRO A 59 26.43 3.02 4.89
CA PRO A 59 27.75 2.43 4.87
C PRO A 59 28.45 2.45 6.23
N ASP A 60 28.20 3.46 7.08
CA ASP A 60 28.80 3.54 8.40
C ASP A 60 28.22 2.47 9.34
N PHE A 61 26.93 2.12 9.17
CA PHE A 61 26.34 1.00 9.89
C PHE A 61 26.97 -0.33 9.46
N ALA A 62 27.13 -0.57 8.16
CA ALA A 62 27.80 -1.78 7.68
C ALA A 62 29.22 -1.91 8.22
N ARG A 63 30.01 -0.80 8.21
CA ARG A 63 31.36 -0.76 8.82
C ARG A 63 31.32 -1.07 10.32
N ALA A 64 30.37 -0.49 11.05
CA ALA A 64 30.24 -0.74 12.48
C ALA A 64 29.90 -2.18 12.81
N VAL A 65 29.04 -2.84 12.01
CA VAL A 65 28.71 -4.27 12.14
C VAL A 65 29.96 -5.11 11.92
N GLU A 66 30.69 -4.90 10.83
CA GLU A 66 31.92 -5.64 10.49
C GLU A 66 33.05 -5.39 11.51
N ALA A 67 33.21 -4.16 11.98
CA ALA A 67 34.17 -3.80 13.02
C ALA A 67 33.84 -4.45 14.39
N ALA A 68 32.58 -4.73 14.66
CA ALA A 68 32.12 -5.46 15.84
C ALA A 68 32.31 -7.00 15.72
N GLY A 69 32.87 -7.48 14.60
CA GLY A 69 33.11 -8.92 14.35
C GLY A 69 31.86 -9.69 13.91
N MET A 70 30.82 -9.00 13.49
CA MET A 70 29.58 -9.58 12.98
C MET A 70 29.53 -9.48 11.44
N ILE A 71 28.67 -10.29 10.82
CA ILE A 71 28.43 -10.24 9.38
C ILE A 71 27.31 -9.21 9.11
N PHE A 72 27.58 -8.22 8.26
CA PHE A 72 26.53 -7.41 7.66
C PHE A 72 25.95 -8.18 6.47
N MET A 73 24.65 -8.51 6.54
CA MET A 73 23.96 -9.27 5.49
C MET A 73 23.51 -8.30 4.39
N GLY A 74 24.44 -7.99 3.50
CA GLY A 74 24.27 -7.04 2.42
C GLY A 74 25.57 -6.78 1.67
N PRO A 75 25.59 -5.75 0.81
CA PRO A 75 26.79 -5.34 0.09
C PRO A 75 27.91 -4.86 1.03
N THR A 76 29.09 -4.66 0.48
CA THR A 76 30.19 -4.07 1.24
C THR A 76 29.92 -2.58 1.53
N PRO A 77 30.53 -1.99 2.59
CA PRO A 77 30.41 -0.57 2.86
C PRO A 77 30.77 0.31 1.65
N GLU A 78 31.80 -0.09 0.87
CA GLU A 78 32.24 0.63 -0.33
C GLU A 78 31.17 0.60 -1.44
N THR A 79 30.49 -0.52 -1.61
CA THR A 79 29.37 -0.67 -2.55
C THR A 79 28.18 0.19 -2.12
N LEU A 80 27.86 0.21 -0.81
CA LEU A 80 26.82 1.07 -0.25
C LEU A 80 27.13 2.57 -0.45
N GLU A 81 28.38 3.00 -0.21
CA GLU A 81 28.82 4.37 -0.48
C GLU A 81 28.62 4.75 -1.94
N ARG A 82 29.04 3.86 -2.84
CA ARG A 82 29.00 4.12 -4.27
C ARG A 82 27.57 4.26 -4.80
N PHE A 83 26.65 3.45 -4.33
CA PHE A 83 25.25 3.54 -4.75
C PHE A 83 24.42 4.57 -3.95
N GLY A 84 24.88 4.96 -2.76
CA GLY A 84 24.26 6.02 -1.97
C GLY A 84 24.44 7.42 -2.58
N ASP A 85 25.47 7.62 -3.43
CA ASP A 85 25.66 8.84 -4.20
C ASP A 85 25.20 8.66 -5.65
N LYS A 86 24.21 9.45 -6.10
CA LYS A 86 23.62 9.34 -7.43
C LYS A 86 24.61 9.58 -8.58
N ALA A 87 25.58 10.47 -8.38
CA ALA A 87 26.59 10.74 -9.39
C ALA A 87 27.52 9.53 -9.55
N SER A 88 28.01 9.00 -8.42
CA SER A 88 28.85 7.79 -8.39
C SER A 88 28.12 6.55 -8.93
N ALA A 89 26.84 6.40 -8.64
CA ALA A 89 26.02 5.32 -9.20
C ALA A 89 25.90 5.43 -10.73
N LYS A 90 25.66 6.65 -11.25
CA LYS A 90 25.61 6.91 -12.69
C LYS A 90 26.96 6.68 -13.37
N GLU A 91 28.04 7.10 -12.76
CA GLU A 91 29.41 6.82 -13.25
C GLU A 91 29.68 5.31 -13.30
N ALA A 92 29.27 4.55 -12.29
CA ALA A 92 29.38 3.09 -12.29
C ALA A 92 28.57 2.45 -13.43
N ALA A 93 27.35 2.92 -13.69
CA ALA A 93 26.53 2.47 -14.80
C ALA A 93 27.18 2.77 -16.15
N VAL A 94 27.73 3.96 -16.35
CA VAL A 94 28.47 4.34 -17.58
C VAL A 94 29.70 3.46 -17.76
N ALA A 95 30.48 3.25 -16.70
CA ALA A 95 31.66 2.39 -16.73
C ALA A 95 31.33 0.94 -17.08
N ALA A 96 30.16 0.45 -16.62
CA ALA A 96 29.59 -0.84 -16.98
C ALA A 96 28.90 -0.86 -18.36
N SER A 97 28.95 0.25 -19.13
CA SER A 97 28.24 0.40 -20.42
C SER A 97 26.73 0.19 -20.33
N VAL A 98 26.12 0.56 -19.20
CA VAL A 98 24.67 0.56 -19.01
C VAL A 98 24.12 1.89 -19.51
N PRO A 99 23.07 1.92 -20.35
CA PRO A 99 22.48 3.17 -20.81
C PRO A 99 22.01 4.05 -19.65
N VAL A 100 22.34 5.34 -19.66
CA VAL A 100 21.91 6.32 -18.67
C VAL A 100 21.11 7.43 -19.35
N ILE A 101 20.16 8.02 -18.58
CA ILE A 101 19.42 9.18 -19.11
C ILE A 101 20.40 10.30 -19.42
N SER A 102 20.29 10.84 -20.65
CA SER A 102 21.10 11.99 -21.07
C SER A 102 20.85 13.19 -20.16
N GLY A 103 21.90 13.84 -19.73
CA GLY A 103 21.85 14.98 -18.82
C GLY A 103 23.19 15.67 -18.77
N ALA A 104 23.25 16.81 -18.07
CA ALA A 104 24.51 17.51 -17.83
C ALA A 104 25.39 16.71 -16.85
N GLU A 105 26.69 16.62 -17.17
CA GLU A 105 27.67 15.99 -16.28
C GLU A 105 27.88 16.84 -15.03
N GLY A 106 27.67 16.25 -13.85
CA GLY A 106 27.88 16.88 -12.54
C GLY A 106 26.79 17.88 -12.14
N ALA A 107 26.90 18.34 -10.91
CA ALA A 107 25.95 19.29 -10.33
C ALA A 107 26.24 20.74 -10.80
N ARG A 108 25.19 21.52 -10.96
CA ARG A 108 25.22 22.95 -11.32
C ARG A 108 24.58 23.78 -10.23
N SER A 109 25.19 24.94 -9.93
CA SER A 109 24.67 25.91 -8.95
C SER A 109 24.40 27.29 -9.53
N ASP A 110 24.89 27.58 -10.73
CA ASP A 110 24.66 28.84 -11.42
C ASP A 110 23.37 28.79 -12.22
N PRO A 111 22.37 29.64 -11.90
CA PRO A 111 21.09 29.66 -12.62
C PRO A 111 21.20 29.95 -14.11
N GLU A 112 22.10 30.83 -14.53
CA GLU A 112 22.29 31.21 -15.94
C GLU A 112 22.87 30.03 -16.74
N GLN A 113 23.89 29.37 -16.17
CA GLN A 113 24.48 28.16 -16.76
C GLN A 113 23.42 27.03 -16.88
N ILE A 114 22.63 26.80 -15.83
CA ILE A 114 21.56 25.80 -15.84
C ILE A 114 20.55 26.11 -16.95
N ALA A 115 20.11 27.36 -17.06
CA ALA A 115 19.13 27.76 -18.07
C ALA A 115 19.66 27.55 -19.50
N GLU A 116 20.94 27.85 -19.76
CA GLU A 116 21.55 27.62 -21.06
C GLU A 116 21.67 26.12 -21.38
N GLU A 117 22.08 25.29 -20.43
CA GLU A 117 22.18 23.84 -20.61
C GLU A 117 20.78 23.22 -20.84
N VAL A 118 19.74 23.67 -20.12
CA VAL A 118 18.35 23.23 -20.33
C VAL A 118 17.86 23.57 -21.76
N ARG A 119 18.16 24.77 -22.26
CA ARG A 119 17.82 25.16 -23.64
C ARG A 119 18.52 24.28 -24.68
N GLN A 120 19.79 23.92 -24.44
CA GLN A 120 20.54 23.02 -25.31
C GLN A 120 20.01 21.59 -25.28
N MET A 121 19.57 21.10 -24.11
CA MET A 121 18.96 19.77 -23.97
C MET A 121 17.57 19.69 -24.61
N GLY A 122 16.86 20.80 -24.66
CA GLY A 122 15.44 20.87 -25.07
C GLY A 122 14.48 20.39 -23.97
N LEU A 123 13.34 21.07 -23.87
CA LEU A 123 12.29 20.72 -22.90
C LEU A 123 11.50 19.47 -23.34
N PRO A 124 10.97 18.69 -22.40
CA PRO A 124 11.01 18.86 -20.94
C PRO A 124 12.28 18.33 -20.28
N VAL A 125 12.71 19.00 -19.19
CA VAL A 125 13.90 18.63 -18.39
C VAL A 125 13.52 18.50 -16.92
N LEU A 126 14.12 17.54 -16.24
CA LEU A 126 13.96 17.31 -14.80
C LEU A 126 15.18 17.87 -14.06
N LEU A 127 14.96 18.83 -13.17
CA LEU A 127 15.95 19.36 -12.24
C LEU A 127 15.91 18.52 -10.97
N LYS A 128 17.03 17.97 -10.52
CA LYS A 128 17.12 17.13 -9.33
C LYS A 128 18.14 17.70 -8.33
N ALA A 129 17.76 17.90 -7.09
CA ALA A 129 18.71 18.24 -6.02
C ALA A 129 19.70 17.07 -5.78
N VAL A 130 20.99 17.37 -5.65
CA VAL A 130 22.05 16.35 -5.45
C VAL A 130 21.79 15.47 -4.22
N GLY A 131 21.28 16.06 -3.14
CA GLY A 131 20.94 15.33 -1.91
C GLY A 131 19.51 14.78 -1.87
N GLY A 132 18.70 14.98 -2.92
CA GLY A 132 17.29 14.55 -2.95
C GLY A 132 17.15 13.04 -3.20
N GLY A 133 16.18 12.40 -2.53
CA GLY A 133 15.86 10.98 -2.69
C GLY A 133 14.36 10.73 -2.65
N GLY A 134 13.89 9.57 -3.16
CA GLY A 134 12.48 9.19 -3.14
C GLY A 134 11.54 10.20 -3.82
N GLY A 135 11.99 10.82 -4.91
CA GLY A 135 11.21 11.84 -5.65
C GLY A 135 11.20 13.24 -5.03
N ARG A 136 11.80 13.45 -3.86
CA ARG A 136 11.91 14.78 -3.24
C ARG A 136 13.06 15.57 -3.84
N GLY A 137 12.87 16.88 -3.98
CA GLY A 137 13.87 17.76 -4.59
C GLY A 137 13.95 17.61 -6.10
N GLN A 138 12.86 17.21 -6.76
CA GLN A 138 12.74 17.14 -8.21
C GLN A 138 11.74 18.17 -8.71
N ARG A 139 12.11 18.88 -9.78
CA ARG A 139 11.24 19.86 -10.44
C ARG A 139 11.25 19.64 -11.95
N LEU A 140 10.08 19.42 -12.50
CA LEU A 140 9.89 19.30 -13.94
C LEU A 140 9.74 20.70 -14.56
N VAL A 141 10.57 20.99 -15.56
CA VAL A 141 10.49 22.20 -16.37
C VAL A 141 9.94 21.82 -17.75
N THR A 142 8.79 22.38 -18.07
CA THR A 142 8.07 22.12 -19.33
C THR A 142 7.92 23.38 -20.21
N ASP A 143 8.10 24.56 -19.62
CA ASP A 143 7.88 25.85 -20.27
C ASP A 143 9.11 26.74 -20.12
N GLU A 144 9.58 27.29 -21.23
CA GLU A 144 10.73 28.20 -21.26
C GLU A 144 10.43 29.53 -20.55
N THR A 145 9.17 29.93 -20.47
CA THR A 145 8.78 31.21 -19.84
C THR A 145 8.95 31.17 -18.32
N THR A 146 8.84 30.00 -17.69
CA THR A 146 9.02 29.82 -16.23
C THR A 146 10.41 29.28 -15.86
N LEU A 147 11.26 28.97 -16.86
CA LEU A 147 12.53 28.27 -16.69
C LEU A 147 13.40 28.86 -15.57
N VAL A 148 13.62 30.18 -15.57
CA VAL A 148 14.50 30.83 -14.58
C VAL A 148 13.90 30.75 -13.18
N GLU A 149 12.60 31.00 -13.04
CA GLU A 149 11.89 30.90 -11.77
C GLU A 149 11.92 29.47 -11.21
N ASP A 150 11.73 28.48 -12.07
CA ASP A 150 11.80 27.06 -11.71
C ASP A 150 13.19 26.65 -11.23
N ILE A 151 14.24 27.09 -11.92
CA ILE A 151 15.64 26.85 -11.53
C ILE A 151 15.93 27.47 -10.16
N GLU A 152 15.62 28.75 -9.98
CA GLU A 152 15.83 29.43 -8.70
C GLU A 152 15.04 28.79 -7.56
N GLY A 153 13.80 28.36 -7.84
CA GLY A 153 12.95 27.62 -6.90
C GLY A 153 13.59 26.30 -6.50
N ALA A 154 14.08 25.53 -7.47
CA ALA A 154 14.74 24.24 -7.24
C ALA A 154 16.05 24.40 -6.43
N LEU A 155 16.86 25.42 -6.71
CA LEU A 155 18.09 25.71 -5.96
C LEU A 155 17.79 26.11 -4.51
N ARG A 156 16.77 26.96 -4.27
CA ARG A 156 16.33 27.31 -2.92
C ARG A 156 15.87 26.09 -2.14
N GLU A 157 15.07 25.22 -2.76
CA GLU A 157 14.61 23.99 -2.16
C GLU A 157 15.76 23.02 -1.86
N ALA A 158 16.69 22.83 -2.80
CA ALA A 158 17.87 22.01 -2.63
C ALA A 158 18.69 22.45 -1.41
N LYS A 159 18.92 23.76 -1.25
CA LYS A 159 19.67 24.32 -0.13
C LYS A 159 18.93 24.20 1.20
N SER A 160 17.63 24.51 1.24
CA SER A 160 16.87 24.55 2.49
C SER A 160 16.53 23.17 3.04
N THR A 161 16.25 22.20 2.14
CA THR A 161 15.74 20.87 2.53
C THR A 161 16.86 19.83 2.61
N PHE A 162 17.85 19.91 1.71
CA PHE A 162 18.88 18.87 1.58
C PHE A 162 20.30 19.38 1.91
N GLY A 163 20.46 20.69 2.20
CA GLY A 163 21.78 21.28 2.44
C GLY A 163 22.69 21.27 1.20
N SER A 164 22.15 20.95 0.02
CA SER A 164 22.87 20.86 -1.25
C SER A 164 22.78 22.17 -2.01
N GLU A 165 23.90 22.59 -2.65
CA GLU A 165 23.94 23.82 -3.45
C GLU A 165 23.88 23.54 -4.97
N GLY A 166 23.63 22.28 -5.40
CA GLY A 166 23.67 21.91 -6.80
C GLY A 166 22.45 21.14 -7.29
N LEU A 167 22.15 21.31 -8.57
CA LEU A 167 21.13 20.56 -9.32
C LEU A 167 21.80 19.69 -10.39
N LEU A 168 21.30 18.46 -10.52
CA LEU A 168 21.52 17.61 -11.68
C LEU A 168 20.40 17.88 -12.70
N LEU A 169 20.76 17.85 -13.98
CA LEU A 169 19.83 18.06 -15.09
C LEU A 169 19.69 16.74 -15.86
N GLU A 170 18.47 16.31 -16.07
CA GLU A 170 18.19 15.11 -16.82
C GLU A 170 17.02 15.31 -17.80
N ARG A 171 17.12 14.69 -18.97
CA ARG A 171 16.01 14.63 -19.91
C ARG A 171 14.80 13.96 -19.23
N PHE A 172 13.64 14.59 -19.30
CA PHE A 172 12.42 14.00 -18.77
C PHE A 172 11.81 13.00 -19.77
N LEU A 173 11.39 11.86 -19.25
CA LEU A 173 10.72 10.81 -20.01
C LEU A 173 9.23 10.78 -19.61
N PRO A 174 8.30 11.34 -20.43
CA PRO A 174 6.92 11.60 -20.00
C PRO A 174 6.10 10.34 -19.73
N GLU A 175 6.30 9.29 -20.50
CA GLU A 175 5.52 8.05 -20.44
C GLU A 175 6.39 6.84 -20.10
N ALA A 176 7.33 7.04 -19.17
CA ALA A 176 8.24 5.97 -18.78
C ALA A 176 7.54 4.93 -17.90
N ARG A 177 7.87 3.67 -18.12
CA ARG A 177 7.61 2.56 -17.20
C ARG A 177 8.80 2.38 -16.27
N HIS A 178 8.53 1.93 -15.06
CA HIS A 178 9.54 1.58 -14.10
C HIS A 178 9.71 0.06 -14.09
N VAL A 179 10.81 -0.39 -14.64
CA VAL A 179 11.18 -1.80 -14.68
C VAL A 179 12.46 -1.98 -13.88
N GLU A 180 12.52 -3.00 -13.06
CA GLU A 180 13.67 -3.26 -12.19
C GLU A 180 14.09 -4.71 -12.26
N VAL A 181 15.37 -4.97 -12.05
CA VAL A 181 15.94 -6.31 -12.10
C VAL A 181 16.46 -6.71 -10.73
N GLN A 182 15.95 -7.84 -10.21
CA GLN A 182 16.50 -8.45 -9.01
C GLN A 182 17.85 -9.11 -9.34
N ILE A 183 18.92 -8.70 -8.68
CA ILE A 183 20.22 -9.35 -8.77
C ILE A 183 20.60 -10.03 -7.46
N ALA A 184 21.45 -11.05 -7.57
CA ALA A 184 22.13 -11.70 -6.45
C ALA A 184 23.58 -11.91 -6.80
N GLY A 185 24.49 -11.50 -5.92
CA GLY A 185 25.94 -11.60 -6.12
C GLY A 185 26.65 -12.28 -4.95
N ASP A 186 27.72 -13.02 -5.22
CA ASP A 186 28.51 -13.74 -4.21
C ASP A 186 29.68 -12.94 -3.62
N GLY A 187 29.87 -11.69 -4.08
CA GLY A 187 31.00 -10.85 -3.69
C GLY A 187 32.34 -11.27 -4.28
N LYS A 188 32.33 -12.11 -5.32
CA LYS A 188 33.55 -12.66 -5.97
C LYS A 188 33.46 -12.62 -7.50
N GLY A 189 32.62 -11.72 -8.03
CA GLY A 189 32.41 -11.52 -9.46
C GLY A 189 31.33 -12.41 -10.08
N HIS A 190 30.69 -13.33 -9.35
CA HIS A 190 29.58 -14.11 -9.86
C HIS A 190 28.26 -13.45 -9.45
N VAL A 191 27.50 -12.98 -10.43
CA VAL A 191 26.21 -12.33 -10.28
C VAL A 191 25.19 -13.00 -11.19
N VAL A 192 23.98 -13.22 -10.69
CA VAL A 192 22.83 -13.68 -11.48
C VAL A 192 21.68 -12.70 -11.36
N HIS A 193 20.82 -12.62 -12.37
CA HIS A 193 19.54 -11.97 -12.25
C HIS A 193 18.42 -12.97 -11.95
N LEU A 194 17.44 -12.53 -11.18
CA LEU A 194 16.24 -13.30 -10.83
C LEU A 194 15.01 -12.69 -11.52
N PHE A 195 15.20 -12.28 -12.75
CA PHE A 195 14.25 -11.62 -13.64
C PHE A 195 13.85 -10.21 -13.18
N GLU A 196 12.92 -9.66 -13.92
CA GLU A 196 12.45 -8.30 -13.78
C GLU A 196 11.10 -8.23 -13.05
N ARG A 197 10.87 -7.06 -12.45
CA ARG A 197 9.58 -6.61 -11.93
C ARG A 197 9.16 -5.33 -12.65
N ASP A 198 7.86 -5.12 -12.78
CA ASP A 198 7.28 -3.84 -13.18
C ASP A 198 6.68 -3.14 -11.96
N CYS A 199 7.15 -1.93 -11.70
CA CYS A 199 6.73 -1.09 -10.59
C CYS A 199 6.18 0.25 -11.08
N THR A 200 5.55 0.26 -12.25
CA THR A 200 5.07 1.46 -12.92
C THR A 200 3.92 2.13 -12.17
N LEU A 201 3.04 1.34 -11.52
CA LEU A 201 1.98 1.90 -10.69
C LEU A 201 2.52 2.44 -9.37
N GLN A 202 2.78 3.73 -9.38
CA GLN A 202 3.30 4.45 -8.21
C GLN A 202 2.60 5.80 -8.04
N ARG A 203 2.51 6.25 -6.80
CA ARG A 203 1.98 7.55 -6.41
C ARG A 203 3.09 8.36 -5.77
N ARG A 204 3.41 9.52 -6.32
CA ARG A 204 4.50 10.37 -5.79
C ARG A 204 5.80 9.57 -5.55
N HIS A 205 6.16 8.70 -6.50
CA HIS A 205 7.32 7.79 -6.45
C HIS A 205 7.24 6.66 -5.38
N GLN A 206 6.10 6.47 -4.73
CA GLN A 206 5.84 5.32 -3.88
C GLN A 206 5.14 4.24 -4.70
N LYS A 207 5.73 3.08 -4.79
CA LYS A 207 5.17 1.90 -5.48
C LYS A 207 3.88 1.46 -4.75
N VAL A 208 2.85 1.07 -5.51
CA VAL A 208 1.52 0.73 -4.98
C VAL A 208 1.11 -0.68 -5.37
N ILE A 209 1.30 -1.02 -6.65
CA ILE A 209 1.13 -2.37 -7.20
C ILE A 209 2.38 -2.70 -8.00
N GLU A 210 2.93 -3.87 -7.75
CA GLU A 210 4.09 -4.42 -8.44
C GLU A 210 3.73 -5.76 -9.07
N GLU A 211 4.35 -6.06 -10.21
CA GLU A 211 4.14 -7.34 -10.89
C GLU A 211 5.44 -7.95 -11.43
N ALA A 212 5.47 -9.26 -11.57
CA ALA A 212 6.55 -10.00 -12.21
C ALA A 212 5.99 -11.19 -13.03
N PRO A 213 6.54 -11.43 -14.23
CA PRO A 213 7.49 -10.60 -14.97
C PRO A 213 6.84 -9.32 -15.53
N ALA A 214 7.64 -8.36 -16.01
CA ALA A 214 7.15 -7.16 -16.66
C ALA A 214 6.36 -7.52 -17.93
N TRP A 215 5.07 -7.13 -17.96
CA TRP A 215 4.17 -7.52 -19.04
C TRP A 215 4.13 -6.49 -20.19
N GLY A 216 3.94 -6.97 -21.44
CA GLY A 216 3.72 -6.11 -22.60
C GLY A 216 4.99 -5.44 -23.14
N LEU A 217 6.19 -5.79 -22.65
CA LEU A 217 7.48 -5.40 -23.21
C LEU A 217 8.10 -6.55 -24.01
N PRO A 218 8.85 -6.25 -25.09
CA PRO A 218 9.57 -7.29 -25.83
C PRO A 218 10.55 -8.06 -24.91
N ARG A 219 10.55 -9.39 -24.97
CA ARG A 219 11.46 -10.20 -24.15
C ARG A 219 12.93 -9.85 -24.42
N THR A 220 13.29 -9.55 -25.66
CA THR A 220 14.65 -9.12 -26.02
C THR A 220 15.10 -7.86 -25.30
N LEU A 221 14.19 -6.89 -25.10
CA LEU A 221 14.48 -5.68 -24.32
C LEU A 221 14.69 -6.03 -22.86
N LEU A 222 13.86 -6.89 -22.29
CA LEU A 222 13.96 -7.33 -20.90
C LEU A 222 15.24 -8.15 -20.66
N ASP A 223 15.65 -8.99 -21.63
CA ASP A 223 16.90 -9.72 -21.57
C ASP A 223 18.13 -8.80 -21.64
N ASP A 224 18.05 -7.72 -22.42
CA ASP A 224 19.12 -6.70 -22.46
C ASP A 224 19.22 -5.95 -21.13
N ILE A 225 18.09 -5.54 -20.56
CA ILE A 225 18.01 -4.89 -19.23
C ILE A 225 18.61 -5.81 -18.16
N ALA A 226 18.23 -7.09 -18.15
CA ALA A 226 18.72 -8.07 -17.18
C ALA A 226 20.23 -8.31 -17.31
N ARG A 227 20.74 -8.40 -18.55
CA ARG A 227 22.18 -8.55 -18.83
C ARG A 227 22.97 -7.34 -18.34
N ASP A 228 22.44 -6.13 -18.54
CA ASP A 228 23.08 -4.90 -18.12
C ASP A 228 23.10 -4.77 -16.59
N ALA A 229 22.02 -5.20 -15.92
CA ALA A 229 21.98 -5.27 -14.46
C ALA A 229 23.04 -6.24 -13.88
N VAL A 230 23.19 -7.42 -14.48
CA VAL A 230 24.24 -8.39 -14.09
C VAL A 230 25.63 -7.79 -14.31
N ARG A 231 25.88 -7.20 -15.49
CA ARG A 231 27.18 -6.58 -15.81
C ARG A 231 27.55 -5.47 -14.84
N LEU A 232 26.57 -4.64 -14.41
CA LEU A 232 26.80 -3.65 -13.38
C LEU A 232 27.19 -4.28 -12.05
N GLY A 233 26.50 -5.34 -11.64
CA GLY A 233 26.80 -6.08 -10.42
C GLY A 233 28.19 -6.75 -10.47
N GLU A 234 28.56 -7.38 -11.59
CA GLU A 234 29.88 -7.99 -11.79
C GLU A 234 31.02 -6.96 -11.70
N THR A 235 30.84 -5.77 -12.32
CA THR A 235 31.83 -4.67 -12.28
C THR A 235 32.17 -4.23 -10.86
N LEU A 236 31.31 -4.49 -9.90
CA LEU A 236 31.41 -4.06 -8.51
C LEU A 236 31.63 -5.21 -7.53
N ASP A 237 31.86 -6.43 -8.03
CA ASP A 237 31.92 -7.63 -7.18
C ASP A 237 30.76 -7.69 -6.18
N TYR A 238 29.54 -7.44 -6.67
CA TYR A 238 28.37 -7.27 -5.84
C TYR A 238 28.15 -8.44 -4.89
N ARG A 239 27.90 -8.14 -3.60
CA ARG A 239 27.61 -9.12 -2.55
C ARG A 239 26.19 -8.94 -2.01
N GLY A 240 25.42 -10.02 -1.94
CA GLY A 240 24.06 -10.02 -1.39
C GLY A 240 22.98 -9.87 -2.46
N LEU A 241 21.80 -9.45 -2.01
CA LEU A 241 20.67 -9.13 -2.89
C LEU A 241 20.68 -7.65 -3.21
N GLY A 242 20.31 -7.31 -4.44
CA GLY A 242 20.14 -5.92 -4.87
C GLY A 242 19.16 -5.82 -6.02
N THR A 243 18.72 -4.61 -6.30
CA THR A 243 17.82 -4.32 -7.40
C THR A 243 18.36 -3.18 -8.21
N VAL A 244 18.45 -3.37 -9.51
CA VAL A 244 18.83 -2.33 -10.48
C VAL A 244 17.57 -1.81 -11.14
N GLU A 245 17.27 -0.54 -10.96
CA GLU A 245 16.06 0.12 -11.47
C GLU A 245 16.32 0.81 -12.80
N PHE A 246 15.35 0.71 -13.70
CA PHE A 246 15.40 1.30 -15.04
C PHE A 246 14.09 2.03 -15.37
N LEU A 247 14.21 3.10 -16.16
CA LEU A 247 13.08 3.69 -16.86
C LEU A 247 13.05 3.19 -18.31
N VAL A 248 11.90 2.70 -18.75
CA VAL A 248 11.67 2.21 -20.11
C VAL A 248 10.71 3.13 -20.82
N ALA A 249 11.13 3.70 -21.95
CA ALA A 249 10.32 4.62 -22.76
C ALA A 249 10.68 4.51 -24.24
N GLY A 250 9.67 4.51 -25.12
CA GLY A 250 9.90 4.52 -26.58
C GLY A 250 10.69 3.33 -27.12
N GLY A 251 10.72 2.20 -26.41
CA GLY A 251 11.51 1.01 -26.79
C GLY A 251 12.97 1.08 -26.38
N GLU A 252 13.37 2.09 -25.63
CA GLU A 252 14.70 2.26 -25.02
C GLU A 252 14.58 2.13 -23.50
N TYR A 253 15.69 1.81 -22.83
CA TYR A 253 15.76 1.78 -21.36
C TYR A 253 16.98 2.54 -20.86
N PHE A 254 16.85 3.06 -19.65
CA PHE A 254 17.86 3.89 -19.01
C PHE A 254 17.98 3.53 -17.53
N PHE A 255 19.20 3.42 -17.05
CA PHE A 255 19.51 3.24 -15.64
C PHE A 255 18.92 4.37 -14.80
N LEU A 256 18.28 4.04 -13.70
CA LEU A 256 17.74 5.00 -12.74
C LEU A 256 18.55 5.02 -11.45
N GLU A 257 18.58 3.88 -10.75
CA GLU A 257 19.34 3.72 -9.48
C GLU A 257 19.55 2.25 -9.13
N VAL A 258 20.33 2.00 -8.09
CA VAL A 258 20.47 0.68 -7.47
C VAL A 258 19.97 0.76 -6.03
N ASN A 259 19.13 -0.18 -5.63
CA ASN A 259 18.78 -0.41 -4.24
C ASN A 259 19.61 -1.59 -3.70
N PRO A 260 20.68 -1.31 -2.94
CA PRO A 260 21.65 -2.33 -2.51
C PRO A 260 21.16 -3.10 -1.27
N ARG A 261 19.97 -3.66 -1.35
CA ARG A 261 19.25 -4.38 -0.29
C ARG A 261 18.12 -5.23 -0.87
N ILE A 262 17.49 -6.01 -0.02
CA ILE A 262 16.18 -6.59 -0.33
C ILE A 262 15.13 -5.49 -0.47
N GLN A 263 14.16 -5.65 -1.37
CA GLN A 263 13.06 -4.70 -1.55
C GLN A 263 11.73 -5.26 -1.02
N VAL A 264 10.75 -4.36 -0.81
CA VAL A 264 9.42 -4.71 -0.30
C VAL A 264 8.75 -5.72 -1.22
N GLU A 265 8.87 -5.50 -2.53
CA GLU A 265 8.26 -6.26 -3.62
C GLU A 265 9.01 -7.55 -4.04
N HIS A 266 10.01 -7.99 -3.26
CA HIS A 266 10.69 -9.27 -3.53
C HIS A 266 9.76 -10.49 -3.63
N PRO A 267 8.58 -10.52 -2.95
CA PRO A 267 7.67 -11.65 -3.01
C PRO A 267 7.18 -12.01 -4.42
N VAL A 268 7.02 -11.04 -5.34
CA VAL A 268 6.59 -11.36 -6.71
C VAL A 268 7.69 -12.11 -7.48
N THR A 269 8.97 -11.79 -7.21
CA THR A 269 10.10 -12.55 -7.75
C THR A 269 10.15 -13.96 -7.17
N GLU A 270 9.97 -14.12 -5.86
CA GLU A 270 9.88 -15.42 -5.20
C GLU A 270 8.76 -16.28 -5.79
N ALA A 271 7.59 -15.66 -6.03
CA ALA A 271 6.42 -16.35 -6.56
C ALA A 271 6.64 -16.91 -7.97
N ILE A 272 7.33 -16.18 -8.86
CA ILE A 272 7.59 -16.64 -10.24
C ILE A 272 8.80 -17.55 -10.38
N THR A 273 9.76 -17.50 -9.43
CA THR A 273 10.99 -18.28 -9.48
C THR A 273 10.97 -19.52 -8.59
N GLY A 274 10.12 -19.53 -7.57
CA GLY A 274 10.10 -20.58 -6.54
C GLY A 274 11.26 -20.49 -5.56
N LEU A 275 12.04 -19.39 -5.57
CA LEU A 275 13.17 -19.17 -4.66
C LEU A 275 12.70 -18.47 -3.37
N ASP A 276 13.39 -18.71 -2.27
CA ASP A 276 13.32 -17.91 -1.04
C ASP A 276 14.52 -16.95 -1.03
N LEU A 277 14.26 -15.66 -1.29
CA LEU A 277 15.31 -14.65 -1.40
C LEU A 277 15.93 -14.34 -0.05
N VAL A 278 15.19 -14.42 1.05
CA VAL A 278 15.75 -14.22 2.39
C VAL A 278 16.70 -15.36 2.74
N ALA A 279 16.32 -16.59 2.46
CA ALA A 279 17.21 -17.76 2.63
C ALA A 279 18.45 -17.67 1.73
N LEU A 280 18.31 -17.20 0.48
CA LEU A 280 19.44 -16.96 -0.43
C LEU A 280 20.36 -15.88 0.14
N HIS A 281 19.84 -14.81 0.71
CA HIS A 281 20.62 -13.73 1.32
C HIS A 281 21.43 -14.22 2.52
N LEU A 282 20.83 -15.07 3.38
CA LEU A 282 21.52 -15.77 4.47
C LEU A 282 22.67 -16.63 3.95
N ARG A 283 22.40 -17.45 2.94
CA ARG A 283 23.39 -18.34 2.32
C ARG A 283 24.59 -17.56 1.77
N ILE A 284 24.35 -16.43 1.10
CA ILE A 284 25.42 -15.55 0.60
C ILE A 284 26.25 -15.01 1.77
N ALA A 285 25.58 -14.54 2.83
CA ALA A 285 26.24 -13.99 4.02
C ALA A 285 27.11 -15.02 4.74
N GLU A 286 26.71 -16.28 4.78
CA GLU A 286 27.50 -17.42 5.29
C GLU A 286 28.73 -17.74 4.43
N GLY A 287 28.86 -17.13 3.25
CA GLY A 287 29.95 -17.41 2.31
C GLY A 287 29.79 -18.68 1.50
N ALA A 288 28.60 -19.32 1.54
CA ALA A 288 28.31 -20.57 0.80
C ALA A 288 28.07 -20.32 -0.72
N GLY A 289 28.21 -19.07 -1.19
CA GLY A 289 27.99 -18.68 -2.57
C GLY A 289 26.50 -18.70 -2.96
N LEU A 290 26.20 -18.40 -4.23
CA LEU A 290 24.82 -18.34 -4.71
C LEU A 290 24.14 -19.70 -4.73
N GLY A 291 24.86 -20.72 -5.19
CA GLY A 291 24.28 -22.05 -5.44
C GLY A 291 23.25 -22.05 -6.57
N LEU A 292 23.29 -21.02 -7.41
CA LEU A 292 22.42 -20.83 -8.57
C LEU A 292 23.27 -20.67 -9.82
N VAL A 293 22.75 -21.16 -10.94
CA VAL A 293 23.29 -20.95 -12.28
C VAL A 293 22.20 -20.24 -13.10
N GLN A 294 22.57 -19.22 -13.85
CA GLN A 294 21.59 -18.41 -14.60
C GLN A 294 20.68 -19.24 -15.51
N ASP A 295 21.25 -20.24 -16.18
CA ASP A 295 20.52 -21.07 -17.15
C ASP A 295 19.49 -22.00 -16.49
N ASP A 296 19.56 -22.22 -15.17
CA ASP A 296 18.63 -23.07 -14.42
C ASP A 296 17.41 -22.26 -13.93
N LEU A 297 17.47 -20.93 -14.01
CA LEU A 297 16.41 -20.05 -13.55
C LEU A 297 15.32 -19.92 -14.60
N THR A 298 14.08 -20.12 -14.18
CA THR A 298 12.91 -20.05 -15.08
C THR A 298 11.79 -19.25 -14.46
N ILE A 299 10.99 -18.61 -15.31
CA ILE A 299 9.76 -17.92 -14.92
C ILE A 299 8.60 -18.92 -14.95
N ASN A 300 7.83 -18.98 -13.88
CA ASN A 300 6.61 -19.75 -13.78
C ASN A 300 5.40 -18.85 -13.48
N GLY A 301 4.51 -18.70 -14.46
CA GLY A 301 3.30 -17.89 -14.29
C GLY A 301 3.55 -16.39 -14.21
N HIS A 302 2.68 -15.71 -13.45
CA HIS A 302 2.69 -14.28 -13.23
C HIS A 302 2.29 -13.98 -11.80
N ALA A 303 2.97 -13.05 -11.15
CA ALA A 303 2.66 -12.62 -9.78
C ALA A 303 2.38 -11.11 -9.73
N VAL A 304 1.44 -10.74 -8.87
CA VAL A 304 1.11 -9.32 -8.60
C VAL A 304 1.05 -9.12 -7.08
N GLU A 305 1.68 -8.08 -6.61
CA GLU A 305 1.64 -7.64 -5.21
C GLU A 305 0.90 -6.31 -5.10
N ALA A 306 0.09 -6.15 -4.06
CA ALA A 306 -0.52 -4.87 -3.70
C ALA A 306 -0.17 -4.53 -2.25
N ARG A 307 0.21 -3.27 -2.01
CA ARG A 307 0.56 -2.77 -0.68
C ARG A 307 -0.66 -2.16 0.01
N LEU A 308 -1.16 -2.85 1.03
CA LEU A 308 -2.24 -2.34 1.88
C LEU A 308 -1.65 -1.43 2.96
N TYR A 309 -2.00 -0.14 2.90
CA TYR A 309 -1.54 0.89 3.82
C TYR A 309 -2.68 1.43 4.69
N ALA A 310 -2.37 1.80 5.92
CA ALA A 310 -3.23 2.62 6.77
C ALA A 310 -3.07 4.10 6.36
N GLU A 311 -3.74 4.47 5.28
CA GLU A 311 -3.73 5.81 4.68
C GLU A 311 -5.14 6.20 4.27
N ASP A 312 -5.47 7.48 4.38
CA ASP A 312 -6.75 8.04 3.93
C ASP A 312 -6.62 8.65 2.52
N PRO A 313 -7.12 7.97 1.47
CA PRO A 313 -7.08 8.51 0.10
C PRO A 313 -7.81 9.84 -0.07
N ALA A 314 -8.89 10.09 0.70
CA ALA A 314 -9.65 11.33 0.65
C ALA A 314 -8.87 12.52 1.24
N MET A 315 -7.96 12.23 2.18
CA MET A 315 -7.05 13.21 2.80
C MET A 315 -5.65 13.18 2.17
N GLN A 316 -5.58 13.00 0.84
CA GLN A 316 -4.32 12.94 0.09
C GLN A 316 -3.35 11.85 0.58
N PHE A 317 -3.88 10.71 1.03
CA PHE A 317 -3.14 9.59 1.60
C PHE A 317 -2.36 9.97 2.87
N ALA A 318 -2.96 10.80 3.71
CA ALA A 318 -2.41 11.03 5.04
C ALA A 318 -2.40 9.72 5.83
N PRO A 319 -1.32 9.42 6.58
CA PRO A 319 -1.27 8.25 7.44
C PRO A 319 -2.43 8.25 8.45
N SER A 320 -3.12 7.13 8.56
CA SER A 320 -4.19 6.90 9.52
C SER A 320 -3.65 6.07 10.68
N THR A 321 -3.64 6.63 11.89
CA THR A 321 -3.16 5.96 13.08
C THR A 321 -4.31 5.51 13.96
N GLY A 322 -4.19 4.36 14.61
CA GLY A 322 -5.25 3.81 15.46
C GLY A 322 -4.98 2.36 15.83
N THR A 323 -5.94 1.74 16.50
CA THR A 323 -5.90 0.31 16.79
C THR A 323 -6.73 -0.42 15.74
N LEU A 324 -6.18 -1.46 15.16
CA LEU A 324 -6.87 -2.36 14.22
C LEU A 324 -7.93 -3.16 15.00
N SER A 325 -9.12 -2.57 15.17
CA SER A 325 -10.21 -3.23 15.90
C SER A 325 -10.73 -4.46 15.17
N THR A 326 -10.50 -4.51 13.87
CA THR A 326 -10.67 -5.69 13.03
C THR A 326 -9.58 -5.71 11.98
N LEU A 327 -9.02 -6.89 11.74
CA LEU A 327 -8.15 -7.18 10.61
C LEU A 327 -8.49 -8.57 10.07
N SER A 328 -9.27 -8.60 9.00
CA SER A 328 -9.59 -9.82 8.26
C SER A 328 -8.94 -9.77 6.88
N LEU A 329 -7.98 -10.66 6.66
CA LEU A 329 -7.26 -10.77 5.40
C LEU A 329 -7.72 -12.03 4.65
N PRO A 330 -7.78 -12.01 3.31
CA PRO A 330 -8.28 -13.12 2.51
C PRO A 330 -7.38 -14.36 2.61
N SER A 331 -7.96 -15.53 2.45
CA SER A 331 -7.23 -16.80 2.39
C SER A 331 -6.97 -17.25 0.95
N GLY A 332 -6.00 -18.15 0.74
CA GLY A 332 -5.72 -18.73 -0.57
C GLY A 332 -4.75 -17.94 -1.44
N LEU A 333 -4.08 -16.93 -0.87
CA LEU A 333 -2.96 -16.21 -1.44
C LEU A 333 -1.87 -16.04 -0.37
N ARG A 334 -0.69 -15.61 -0.77
CA ARG A 334 0.36 -15.23 0.17
C ARG A 334 0.05 -13.84 0.74
N ILE A 335 0.17 -13.71 2.04
CA ILE A 335 0.03 -12.43 2.75
C ILE A 335 1.24 -12.26 3.66
N ASP A 336 1.97 -11.18 3.46
CA ASP A 336 3.06 -10.78 4.34
C ASP A 336 2.54 -9.60 5.20
N SER A 337 2.19 -9.87 6.45
CA SER A 337 1.69 -8.88 7.41
C SER A 337 2.64 -8.73 8.59
N GLY A 338 2.81 -7.49 9.03
CA GLY A 338 3.55 -7.16 10.25
C GLY A 338 2.65 -6.90 11.46
N VAL A 339 1.33 -7.00 11.30
CA VAL A 339 0.32 -6.67 12.31
C VAL A 339 -0.80 -7.72 12.34
N GLU A 340 -1.49 -7.78 13.46
CA GLU A 340 -2.69 -8.59 13.70
C GLU A 340 -3.83 -7.72 14.24
N GLU A 341 -5.02 -8.30 14.31
CA GLU A 341 -6.16 -7.67 14.97
C GLU A 341 -5.82 -7.32 16.44
N GLY A 342 -6.12 -6.09 16.83
CA GLY A 342 -5.77 -5.53 18.12
C GLY A 342 -4.43 -4.78 18.17
N ASP A 343 -3.59 -4.89 17.14
CA ASP A 343 -2.34 -4.13 17.06
C ASP A 343 -2.59 -2.65 16.72
N ALA A 344 -1.64 -1.79 17.09
CA ALA A 344 -1.72 -0.36 16.86
C ALA A 344 -0.88 0.06 15.64
N VAL A 345 -1.46 0.81 14.72
CA VAL A 345 -0.72 1.58 13.72
C VAL A 345 -0.26 2.88 14.34
N THR A 346 1.06 3.03 14.49
CA THR A 346 1.68 4.17 15.18
C THR A 346 2.13 5.27 14.20
N PRO A 347 2.31 6.52 14.64
CA PRO A 347 2.81 7.59 13.79
C PRO A 347 4.33 7.55 13.58
N TYR A 348 5.03 6.55 14.12
CA TYR A 348 6.50 6.54 14.14
C TYR A 348 7.14 5.92 12.90
N TYR A 349 6.43 5.00 12.23
CA TYR A 349 6.97 4.17 11.16
C TYR A 349 6.04 4.16 9.95
N ASP A 350 6.47 3.43 8.93
CA ASP A 350 5.67 3.22 7.71
C ASP A 350 4.31 2.58 8.07
N PRO A 351 3.19 3.10 7.57
CA PRO A 351 1.85 2.63 7.92
C PRO A 351 1.39 1.39 7.12
N MET A 352 2.29 0.62 6.53
CA MET A 352 1.94 -0.60 5.79
C MET A 352 1.38 -1.67 6.73
N ILE A 353 0.16 -2.13 6.43
CA ILE A 353 -0.53 -3.19 7.16
C ILE A 353 -0.09 -4.56 6.65
N ALA A 354 -0.18 -4.74 5.34
CA ALA A 354 0.13 -6.02 4.71
C ALA A 354 0.46 -5.85 3.21
N LYS A 355 1.12 -6.86 2.66
CA LYS A 355 1.27 -7.09 1.23
C LYS A 355 0.37 -8.27 0.85
N LEU A 356 -0.43 -8.10 -0.20
CA LEU A 356 -1.23 -9.15 -0.78
C LEU A 356 -0.55 -9.62 -2.07
N ILE A 357 -0.09 -10.86 -2.10
CA ILE A 357 0.68 -11.40 -3.23
C ILE A 357 -0.14 -12.53 -3.87
N VAL A 358 -0.48 -12.34 -5.14
CA VAL A 358 -1.21 -13.31 -5.94
C VAL A 358 -0.29 -13.89 -7.00
N HIS A 359 -0.27 -15.21 -7.12
CA HIS A 359 0.39 -15.94 -8.21
C HIS A 359 -0.65 -16.70 -9.03
N ALA A 360 -0.51 -16.65 -10.35
CA ALA A 360 -1.41 -17.32 -11.29
C ALA A 360 -0.67 -17.77 -12.56
N PRO A 361 -1.26 -18.66 -13.38
CA PRO A 361 -0.63 -19.07 -14.64
C PRO A 361 -0.40 -17.92 -15.65
N ASP A 362 -1.19 -16.86 -15.56
CA ASP A 362 -1.13 -15.70 -16.44
C ASP A 362 -1.53 -14.42 -15.70
N ARG A 363 -1.24 -13.26 -16.31
CA ARG A 363 -1.48 -11.93 -15.74
C ARG A 363 -2.96 -11.62 -15.52
N GLU A 364 -3.82 -11.95 -16.50
CA GLU A 364 -5.25 -11.69 -16.42
C GLU A 364 -5.86 -12.39 -15.19
N THR A 365 -5.52 -13.67 -15.02
CA THR A 365 -5.93 -14.45 -13.85
C THR A 365 -5.37 -13.88 -12.55
N ALA A 366 -4.12 -13.39 -12.53
CA ALA A 366 -3.50 -12.80 -11.35
C ALA A 366 -4.23 -11.50 -10.94
N LEU A 367 -4.50 -10.60 -11.87
CA LEU A 367 -5.23 -9.34 -11.62
C LEU A 367 -6.67 -9.59 -11.15
N ALA A 368 -7.38 -10.52 -11.79
CA ALA A 368 -8.75 -10.87 -11.37
C ALA A 368 -8.79 -11.44 -9.94
N ARG A 369 -7.81 -12.29 -9.58
CA ARG A 369 -7.67 -12.81 -8.22
C ARG A 369 -7.29 -11.74 -7.21
N LEU A 370 -6.41 -10.78 -7.58
CA LEU A 370 -6.05 -9.66 -6.71
C LEU A 370 -7.27 -8.79 -6.42
N ALA A 371 -8.03 -8.41 -7.46
CA ALA A 371 -9.26 -7.64 -7.30
C ALA A 371 -10.26 -8.34 -6.38
N THR A 372 -10.42 -9.66 -6.55
CA THR A 372 -11.29 -10.48 -5.68
C THR A 372 -10.75 -10.55 -4.25
N ALA A 373 -9.43 -10.67 -4.07
CA ALA A 373 -8.82 -10.70 -2.75
C ALA A 373 -9.02 -9.37 -2.00
N LEU A 374 -8.86 -8.24 -2.69
CA LEU A 374 -9.07 -6.90 -2.12
C LEU A 374 -10.52 -6.67 -1.67
N ASP A 375 -11.52 -7.25 -2.35
CA ASP A 375 -12.92 -7.22 -1.89
C ASP A 375 -13.13 -7.96 -0.57
N HIS A 376 -12.24 -8.88 -0.22
CA HIS A 376 -12.32 -9.69 1.00
C HIS A 376 -11.45 -9.17 2.14
N VAL A 377 -10.76 -8.06 1.95
CA VAL A 377 -10.03 -7.37 3.01
C VAL A 377 -11.01 -6.55 3.84
N ALA A 378 -11.03 -6.76 5.15
CA ALA A 378 -11.76 -5.90 6.09
C ALA A 378 -10.80 -5.37 7.16
N VAL A 379 -10.72 -4.04 7.27
CA VAL A 379 -9.90 -3.34 8.26
C VAL A 379 -10.76 -2.28 8.94
N GLU A 380 -10.74 -2.25 10.28
CA GLU A 380 -11.42 -1.23 11.06
C GLU A 380 -10.49 -0.63 12.10
N GLY A 381 -10.81 0.60 12.51
CA GLY A 381 -10.02 1.37 13.47
C GLY A 381 -9.02 2.32 12.81
N VAL A 382 -8.76 2.13 11.51
CA VAL A 382 -7.96 3.04 10.66
C VAL A 382 -8.56 3.13 9.26
N GLU A 383 -8.33 4.25 8.57
CA GLU A 383 -8.60 4.36 7.13
C GLU A 383 -7.52 3.62 6.34
N THR A 384 -7.88 3.07 5.18
CA THR A 384 -6.95 2.31 4.33
C THR A 384 -7.07 2.68 2.85
N ASN A 385 -6.02 2.39 2.09
CA ASN A 385 -6.01 2.54 0.63
C ASN A 385 -6.71 1.37 -0.11
N ARG A 386 -7.44 0.47 0.58
CA ARG A 386 -8.05 -0.73 -0.02
C ARG A 386 -8.93 -0.41 -1.24
N ALA A 387 -9.84 0.57 -1.12
CA ALA A 387 -10.74 0.93 -2.22
C ALA A 387 -9.97 1.44 -3.45
N PHE A 388 -8.92 2.23 -3.23
CA PHE A 388 -8.01 2.71 -4.26
C PHE A 388 -7.27 1.54 -4.95
N LEU A 389 -6.75 0.58 -4.19
CA LEU A 389 -6.13 -0.63 -4.75
C LEU A 389 -7.11 -1.45 -5.59
N THR A 390 -8.36 -1.57 -5.15
CA THR A 390 -9.41 -2.26 -5.89
C THR A 390 -9.73 -1.56 -7.21
N ALA A 391 -9.80 -0.22 -7.20
CA ALA A 391 -10.01 0.58 -8.40
C ALA A 391 -8.86 0.41 -9.41
N LEU A 392 -7.61 0.38 -8.92
CA LEU A 392 -6.43 0.11 -9.76
C LEU A 392 -6.46 -1.30 -10.35
N ALA A 393 -6.71 -2.34 -9.53
CA ALA A 393 -6.71 -3.73 -9.98
C ALA A 393 -7.78 -4.03 -11.06
N ARG A 394 -8.85 -3.23 -11.10
CA ARG A 394 -9.95 -3.33 -12.09
C ARG A 394 -9.84 -2.33 -13.24
N ASN A 395 -8.80 -1.53 -13.26
CA ASN A 395 -8.68 -0.48 -14.26
C ASN A 395 -8.25 -1.06 -15.61
N HIS A 396 -9.00 -0.76 -16.69
CA HIS A 396 -8.75 -1.27 -18.04
C HIS A 396 -7.45 -0.76 -18.68
N GLU A 397 -7.00 0.46 -18.32
CA GLU A 397 -5.72 0.96 -18.83
C GLU A 397 -4.56 0.21 -18.18
N PHE A 398 -4.67 -0.12 -16.89
CA PHE A 398 -3.69 -0.98 -16.21
C PHE A 398 -3.74 -2.42 -16.75
N GLU A 399 -4.92 -2.99 -16.94
CA GLU A 399 -5.08 -4.32 -17.54
C GLU A 399 -4.34 -4.41 -18.88
N ARG A 400 -4.41 -3.35 -19.70
CA ARG A 400 -3.74 -3.26 -21.01
C ARG A 400 -2.32 -2.71 -20.95
N MET A 401 -1.82 -2.42 -19.76
CA MET A 401 -0.53 -1.79 -19.51
C MET A 401 -0.33 -0.45 -20.25
N GLN A 402 -1.39 0.34 -20.33
CA GLN A 402 -1.40 1.70 -20.87
C GLN A 402 -1.16 2.72 -19.75
N VAL A 403 -0.21 2.41 -18.89
CA VAL A 403 0.14 3.17 -17.69
C VAL A 403 1.61 3.57 -17.73
N HIS A 404 1.95 4.64 -17.02
CA HIS A 404 3.30 5.15 -16.86
C HIS A 404 3.50 5.67 -15.43
N THR A 405 4.72 5.98 -15.03
CA THR A 405 5.08 6.30 -13.63
C THR A 405 4.32 7.48 -13.02
N ARG A 406 3.70 8.34 -13.81
CA ARG A 406 2.87 9.47 -13.36
C ARG A 406 1.38 9.29 -13.66
N TRP A 407 0.98 8.09 -14.10
CA TRP A 407 -0.38 7.82 -14.54
C TRP A 407 -1.39 8.01 -13.39
N ILE A 408 -1.07 7.53 -12.20
CA ILE A 408 -1.90 7.69 -10.99
C ILE A 408 -2.08 9.16 -10.62
N ASP A 409 -0.99 9.95 -10.62
CA ASP A 409 -1.03 11.36 -10.22
C ASP A 409 -1.99 12.19 -11.08
N GLY A 410 -2.12 11.85 -12.36
CA GLY A 410 -3.04 12.50 -13.30
C GLY A 410 -4.51 12.07 -13.17
N ARG A 411 -4.80 10.99 -12.42
CA ARG A 411 -6.14 10.40 -12.25
C ARG A 411 -6.53 10.20 -10.80
N LEU A 412 -5.83 10.85 -9.89
CA LEU A 412 -5.99 10.63 -8.46
C LEU A 412 -7.43 10.84 -8.02
N ASP A 413 -8.07 11.93 -8.45
CA ASP A 413 -9.45 12.25 -8.11
C ASP A 413 -10.43 11.15 -8.60
N GLU A 414 -10.22 10.60 -9.79
CA GLU A 414 -11.03 9.52 -10.34
C GLU A 414 -10.85 8.21 -9.53
N LEU A 415 -9.59 7.89 -9.20
CA LEU A 415 -9.24 6.64 -8.52
C LEU A 415 -9.58 6.64 -7.02
N THR A 416 -9.67 7.82 -6.42
CA THR A 416 -9.99 7.99 -4.99
C THR A 416 -11.44 8.39 -4.75
N GLN A 417 -12.15 8.87 -5.78
CA GLN A 417 -13.59 9.02 -5.67
C GLN A 417 -14.17 7.64 -5.35
N ALA A 418 -14.82 7.53 -4.19
CA ALA A 418 -15.74 6.42 -3.98
C ALA A 418 -16.61 6.35 -5.24
N PRO A 419 -16.73 5.20 -5.92
CA PRO A 419 -17.64 5.07 -7.04
C PRO A 419 -18.95 5.69 -6.57
N GLY A 420 -19.39 6.77 -7.25
CA GLY A 420 -20.58 7.50 -6.83
C GLY A 420 -21.66 6.47 -6.62
N LEU A 421 -22.29 6.47 -5.44
CA LEU A 421 -23.29 5.49 -5.08
C LEU A 421 -24.30 5.40 -6.23
N THR A 422 -24.20 4.35 -7.02
CA THR A 422 -25.16 4.12 -8.12
C THR A 422 -26.50 3.72 -7.55
N ARG A 423 -26.50 3.14 -6.32
CA ARG A 423 -27.68 2.65 -5.63
C ARG A 423 -27.68 3.04 -4.14
N PRO A 424 -27.71 4.34 -3.80
CA PRO A 424 -27.78 4.78 -2.40
C PRO A 424 -29.01 4.26 -1.67
N ASP A 425 -30.13 4.10 -2.40
CA ASP A 425 -31.38 3.52 -1.93
C ASP A 425 -31.23 2.06 -1.47
N LEU A 426 -30.48 1.23 -2.24
CA LEU A 426 -30.19 -0.17 -1.90
C LEU A 426 -29.39 -0.27 -0.59
N TRP A 427 -28.37 0.56 -0.43
CA TRP A 427 -27.50 0.47 0.73
C TRP A 427 -28.15 1.02 1.99
N LYS A 428 -28.91 2.12 1.89
CA LYS A 428 -29.73 2.62 3.01
C LYS A 428 -30.77 1.58 3.44
N ALA A 429 -31.45 0.95 2.49
CA ALA A 429 -32.41 -0.12 2.77
C ALA A 429 -31.73 -1.33 3.43
N THR A 430 -30.51 -1.68 2.97
CA THR A 430 -29.71 -2.75 3.57
C THR A 430 -29.33 -2.41 5.01
N ALA A 431 -28.83 -1.20 5.28
CA ALA A 431 -28.51 -0.74 6.63
C ALA A 431 -29.74 -0.78 7.55
N ALA A 432 -30.91 -0.40 7.07
CA ALA A 432 -32.16 -0.48 7.83
C ALA A 432 -32.54 -1.93 8.18
N ILE A 433 -32.36 -2.88 7.25
CA ILE A 433 -32.60 -4.31 7.52
C ILE A 433 -31.65 -4.82 8.60
N LEU A 434 -30.37 -4.51 8.48
CA LEU A 434 -29.33 -4.91 9.45
C LEU A 434 -29.64 -4.38 10.85
N PHE A 435 -29.96 -3.09 10.96
CA PHE A 435 -30.34 -2.48 12.23
C PHE A 435 -31.51 -3.20 12.88
N VAL A 436 -32.57 -3.48 12.10
CA VAL A 436 -33.76 -4.16 12.60
C VAL A 436 -33.47 -5.60 13.00
N THR A 437 -32.56 -6.30 12.32
CA THR A 437 -32.23 -7.69 12.61
C THR A 437 -31.25 -7.86 13.75
N GLN A 438 -30.23 -7.01 13.85
CA GLN A 438 -29.19 -7.09 14.89
C GLN A 438 -29.64 -6.48 16.22
N SER A 439 -30.41 -5.40 16.24
CA SER A 439 -30.98 -4.80 17.47
C SER A 439 -31.81 -5.78 18.30
N ARG A 440 -32.10 -6.95 17.75
CA ARG A 440 -32.85 -8.02 18.41
C ARG A 440 -32.00 -9.05 19.12
N SER A 441 -30.72 -9.17 18.75
CA SER A 441 -29.83 -10.12 19.42
C SER A 441 -29.37 -9.65 20.80
N ASP A 442 -29.42 -8.35 21.09
CA ASP A 442 -28.96 -7.76 22.35
C ASP A 442 -30.00 -7.69 23.48
N THR A 443 -31.26 -8.04 23.22
CA THR A 443 -32.26 -8.07 24.27
C THR A 443 -32.14 -9.38 25.07
N ASN A 444 -31.51 -9.30 26.22
CA ASN A 444 -31.54 -10.30 27.27
C ASN A 444 -32.95 -10.92 27.40
N ALA A 445 -32.99 -12.21 27.20
CA ALA A 445 -34.12 -13.12 27.22
C ALA A 445 -35.34 -12.66 28.07
N ASN A 446 -36.23 -11.96 27.41
CA ASN A 446 -37.61 -11.96 27.88
C ASN A 446 -38.26 -13.25 27.36
N PRO A 447 -38.70 -14.20 28.21
CA PRO A 447 -39.23 -15.47 27.78
C PRO A 447 -40.53 -15.37 26.95
N TRP A 448 -41.08 -14.19 26.82
CA TRP A 448 -42.29 -13.89 26.04
C TRP A 448 -42.00 -13.33 24.63
N THR A 449 -40.73 -13.11 24.25
CA THR A 449 -40.38 -12.73 22.89
C THR A 449 -40.04 -13.96 22.08
N ASN A 450 -40.96 -14.36 21.20
CA ASN A 450 -40.71 -15.41 20.20
C ASN A 450 -39.57 -14.89 19.26
N ARG A 451 -38.43 -15.57 19.25
CA ARG A 451 -37.22 -15.18 18.52
C ARG A 451 -37.42 -15.06 16.99
N ASP A 452 -38.49 -15.66 16.46
CA ASP A 452 -38.77 -15.69 15.02
C ASP A 452 -39.89 -14.75 14.58
N ALA A 453 -40.50 -14.01 15.50
CA ALA A 453 -41.60 -13.12 15.18
C ALA A 453 -41.12 -11.65 15.06
N PHE A 454 -41.31 -11.09 13.90
CA PHE A 454 -41.36 -9.65 13.67
C PHE A 454 -42.58 -9.10 14.41
N THR A 455 -42.50 -8.99 15.73
CA THR A 455 -43.62 -8.55 16.56
C THR A 455 -43.68 -7.04 16.61
N GLY A 456 -44.14 -6.44 15.51
CA GLY A 456 -44.83 -5.16 15.57
C GLY A 456 -46.24 -5.33 16.13
N TRP A 457 -46.39 -5.97 17.30
CA TRP A 457 -47.69 -6.09 17.94
C TRP A 457 -48.12 -4.72 18.48
N ARG A 458 -49.09 -4.09 17.81
CA ARG A 458 -49.80 -2.93 18.34
C ARG A 458 -51.23 -3.35 18.61
N LEU A 459 -51.66 -3.20 19.86
CA LEU A 459 -53.05 -3.24 20.23
C LEU A 459 -53.74 -1.97 19.65
N GLY A 460 -54.64 -2.13 18.74
CA GLY A 460 -55.53 -1.05 18.35
C GLY A 460 -55.88 -1.00 16.87
N LEU A 461 -57.11 -1.32 16.58
CA LEU A 461 -57.93 -0.93 15.45
C LEU A 461 -57.75 -1.70 14.15
N GLY A 462 -58.85 -2.39 13.80
CA GLY A 462 -59.01 -3.09 12.54
C GLY A 462 -58.95 -2.14 11.36
N GLY A 463 -58.27 -2.65 10.34
CA GLY A 463 -58.13 -2.03 9.03
C GLY A 463 -56.74 -2.42 8.46
N ASP A 464 -56.79 -3.25 7.45
CA ASP A 464 -55.70 -3.58 6.54
C ASP A 464 -54.35 -4.02 7.11
N ALA A 465 -54.08 -5.29 6.99
CA ALA A 465 -52.85 -6.00 7.41
C ALA A 465 -51.56 -5.56 6.66
N ILE A 466 -51.52 -4.36 6.10
CA ILE A 466 -50.48 -3.89 5.17
C ILE A 466 -49.38 -3.03 5.86
N GLU A 467 -49.54 -2.68 7.14
CA GLU A 467 -48.63 -1.70 7.75
C GLU A 467 -47.79 -2.17 8.95
N ALA A 468 -47.50 -3.44 9.10
CA ALA A 468 -46.66 -3.95 10.19
C ALA A 468 -45.17 -3.88 9.87
N GLY A 469 -44.63 -2.70 9.55
CA GLY A 469 -43.20 -2.45 9.35
C GLY A 469 -42.56 -1.69 10.50
N GLN A 470 -41.30 -1.94 10.78
CA GLN A 470 -40.53 -1.15 11.72
C GLN A 470 -39.98 0.10 11.04
N ARG A 471 -40.16 1.27 11.63
CA ARG A 471 -39.58 2.53 11.14
C ARG A 471 -38.18 2.68 11.67
N VAL A 472 -37.27 3.07 10.80
CA VAL A 472 -35.87 3.35 11.09
C VAL A 472 -35.51 4.66 10.40
N THR A 473 -35.04 5.63 11.15
CA THR A 473 -34.45 6.84 10.57
C THR A 473 -32.95 6.66 10.54
N LEU A 474 -32.38 6.73 9.35
CA LEU A 474 -30.93 6.64 9.13
C LEU A 474 -30.40 7.98 8.66
N THR A 475 -29.27 8.39 9.22
CA THR A 475 -28.48 9.54 8.77
C THR A 475 -27.20 9.03 8.11
N ASP A 476 -26.93 9.45 6.89
CA ASP A 476 -25.71 9.09 6.16
C ASP A 476 -24.53 10.03 6.49
N SER A 477 -23.38 9.81 5.84
CA SER A 477 -22.17 10.63 6.00
C SER A 477 -22.35 12.09 5.60
N ASP A 478 -23.31 12.38 4.70
CA ASP A 478 -23.64 13.73 4.22
C ASP A 478 -24.66 14.44 5.12
N GLU A 479 -24.92 13.87 6.31
CA GLU A 479 -25.91 14.34 7.29
C GLU A 479 -27.36 14.34 6.76
N VAL A 480 -27.64 13.60 5.70
CA VAL A 480 -28.99 13.44 5.16
C VAL A 480 -29.72 12.34 5.91
N SER A 481 -30.79 12.73 6.59
CA SER A 481 -31.66 11.78 7.33
C SER A 481 -32.84 11.33 6.47
N GLU A 482 -33.15 10.03 6.52
CA GLU A 482 -34.28 9.44 5.82
C GLU A 482 -35.01 8.42 6.70
N GLU A 483 -36.35 8.51 6.74
CA GLU A 483 -37.16 7.49 7.42
C GLU A 483 -37.49 6.34 6.45
N LEU A 484 -37.16 5.13 6.87
CA LEU A 484 -37.40 3.91 6.13
C LEU A 484 -38.35 3.01 6.95
N ARG A 485 -39.27 2.34 6.27
CA ARG A 485 -40.13 1.32 6.88
C ARG A 485 -39.73 -0.06 6.38
N VAL A 486 -39.24 -0.90 7.26
CA VAL A 486 -38.80 -2.27 6.98
C VAL A 486 -39.90 -3.26 7.36
N SER A 487 -40.44 -3.96 6.39
CA SER A 487 -41.49 -4.97 6.57
C SER A 487 -40.99 -6.34 6.09
N PRO A 488 -41.05 -7.40 6.90
CA PRO A 488 -40.66 -8.73 6.45
C PRO A 488 -41.72 -9.34 5.52
N VAL A 489 -41.29 -9.79 4.36
CA VAL A 489 -42.09 -10.64 3.47
C VAL A 489 -41.94 -12.12 3.90
N LYS A 490 -40.69 -12.49 4.19
CA LYS A 490 -40.35 -13.79 4.77
C LYS A 490 -39.30 -13.52 5.86
N PRO A 491 -39.61 -13.77 7.14
CA PRO A 491 -38.69 -13.49 8.23
C PRO A 491 -37.32 -14.12 8.01
N GLY A 492 -36.24 -13.33 8.24
CA GLY A 492 -34.88 -13.76 8.11
C GLY A 492 -34.34 -13.94 6.68
N ALA A 493 -35.14 -13.63 5.64
CA ALA A 493 -34.72 -13.85 4.26
C ALA A 493 -35.14 -12.77 3.25
N LYS A 494 -36.36 -12.21 3.35
CA LYS A 494 -36.89 -11.26 2.37
C LYS A 494 -37.66 -10.13 3.04
N TYR A 495 -37.41 -8.90 2.63
CA TYR A 495 -37.94 -7.67 3.23
C TYR A 495 -38.46 -6.74 2.15
N THR A 496 -39.54 -6.00 2.47
CA THR A 496 -39.97 -4.84 1.69
C THR A 496 -39.62 -3.58 2.47
N ILE A 497 -38.96 -2.67 1.81
CA ILE A 497 -38.51 -1.40 2.39
C ILE A 497 -39.24 -0.27 1.65
N HIS A 498 -39.93 0.57 2.41
CA HIS A 498 -40.59 1.77 1.90
C HIS A 498 -39.85 3.01 2.38
N SER A 499 -39.50 3.88 1.45
CA SER A 499 -39.00 5.23 1.69
C SER A 499 -40.15 6.22 1.47
N GLU A 500 -40.10 7.38 2.11
CA GLU A 500 -41.08 8.45 1.85
C GLU A 500 -40.99 9.02 0.43
N LYS A 501 -39.85 8.82 -0.23
CA LYS A 501 -39.50 9.48 -1.51
C LYS A 501 -39.43 8.55 -2.71
N GLY A 502 -39.56 7.24 -2.55
CA GLY A 502 -39.28 6.27 -3.60
C GLY A 502 -40.26 5.10 -3.69
N GLU A 503 -40.07 4.29 -4.74
CA GLU A 503 -40.75 3.01 -4.88
C GLU A 503 -40.27 2.03 -3.81
N ALA A 504 -41.13 1.07 -3.46
CA ALA A 504 -40.79 0.05 -2.47
C ALA A 504 -39.70 -0.89 -3.02
N LEU A 505 -38.62 -1.03 -2.28
CA LEU A 505 -37.57 -2.01 -2.58
C LEU A 505 -37.91 -3.37 -1.94
N ILE A 506 -37.65 -4.45 -2.70
CA ILE A 506 -37.79 -5.82 -2.19
C ILE A 506 -36.40 -6.45 -2.18
N LEU A 507 -35.85 -6.62 -0.99
CA LEU A 507 -34.51 -7.15 -0.80
C LEU A 507 -34.53 -8.50 -0.09
N SER A 508 -33.62 -9.38 -0.49
CA SER A 508 -33.24 -10.53 0.33
C SER A 508 -31.95 -10.18 1.09
N ALA A 509 -31.92 -10.41 2.39
CA ALA A 509 -30.74 -10.23 3.20
C ALA A 509 -30.57 -11.39 4.17
N ARG A 510 -29.41 -12.02 4.17
CA ARG A 510 -29.08 -13.14 5.04
C ARG A 510 -27.63 -13.05 5.47
N GLU A 511 -27.42 -13.18 6.77
CA GLU A 511 -26.09 -13.34 7.32
C GLU A 511 -25.56 -14.75 7.01
N LEU A 512 -24.35 -14.82 6.44
CA LEU A 512 -23.68 -16.08 6.08
C LEU A 512 -22.75 -16.53 7.20
N THR A 513 -21.99 -15.61 7.73
CA THR A 513 -21.13 -15.72 8.90
C THR A 513 -21.24 -14.42 9.69
N PRO A 514 -20.83 -14.35 10.96
CA PRO A 514 -20.88 -13.12 11.73
C PRO A 514 -20.26 -11.94 10.95
N GLY A 515 -21.05 -10.89 10.73
CA GLY A 515 -20.66 -9.69 10.00
C GLY A 515 -20.71 -9.80 8.48
N ARG A 516 -20.82 -10.99 7.88
CA ARG A 516 -20.85 -11.16 6.42
C ARG A 516 -22.24 -11.47 5.91
N TRP A 517 -22.71 -10.65 4.98
CA TRP A 517 -24.09 -10.70 4.49
C TRP A 517 -24.17 -10.93 2.98
N ARG A 518 -25.20 -11.67 2.61
CA ARG A 518 -25.65 -11.80 1.23
C ARG A 518 -26.90 -10.95 1.06
N VAL A 519 -26.81 -9.94 0.21
CA VAL A 519 -27.92 -9.03 -0.12
C VAL A 519 -28.30 -9.22 -1.58
N GLY A 520 -29.58 -9.39 -1.87
CA GLY A 520 -30.06 -9.61 -3.23
C GLY A 520 -31.26 -8.74 -3.56
N GLU A 521 -31.27 -8.19 -4.78
CA GLU A 521 -32.38 -7.50 -5.41
C GLU A 521 -32.66 -8.14 -6.77
N GLY A 522 -33.84 -8.75 -6.94
CA GLY A 522 -34.10 -9.52 -8.14
C GLY A 522 -33.09 -10.66 -8.34
N ASP A 523 -32.42 -10.64 -9.50
CA ASP A 523 -31.37 -11.60 -9.85
C ASP A 523 -29.96 -11.15 -9.44
N THR A 524 -29.80 -9.90 -8.99
CA THR A 524 -28.51 -9.35 -8.57
C THR A 524 -28.24 -9.70 -7.11
N VAL A 525 -27.03 -10.17 -6.83
CA VAL A 525 -26.58 -10.56 -5.49
C VAL A 525 -25.25 -9.87 -5.16
N HIS A 526 -25.21 -9.25 -3.98
CA HIS A 526 -24.01 -8.64 -3.42
C HIS A 526 -23.58 -9.39 -2.16
N LEU A 527 -22.29 -9.58 -2.01
CA LEU A 527 -21.68 -9.99 -0.75
C LEU A 527 -21.08 -8.74 -0.11
N ILE A 528 -21.47 -8.46 1.12
CA ILE A 528 -21.01 -7.29 1.85
C ILE A 528 -20.58 -7.69 3.25
N ASP A 529 -19.65 -6.95 3.82
CA ASP A 529 -19.38 -7.00 5.24
C ASP A 529 -20.13 -5.85 5.92
N ALA A 530 -20.80 -6.14 7.03
CA ALA A 530 -21.67 -5.17 7.67
C ALA A 530 -21.64 -5.35 9.19
N ARG A 531 -21.60 -4.24 9.92
CA ARG A 531 -21.48 -4.22 11.38
C ARG A 531 -22.33 -3.15 12.01
N LEU A 532 -22.82 -3.45 13.19
CA LEU A 532 -23.44 -2.50 14.08
C LEU A 532 -22.57 -2.37 15.33
N HIS A 533 -21.89 -1.23 15.47
CA HIS A 533 -21.04 -0.96 16.61
C HIS A 533 -21.29 0.45 17.16
N ALA A 534 -21.43 0.59 18.48
CA ALA A 534 -21.66 1.87 19.17
C ALA A 534 -22.79 2.73 18.56
N GLY A 535 -23.84 2.08 17.98
CA GLY A 535 -24.96 2.79 17.36
C GLY A 535 -24.66 3.32 15.95
N VAL A 536 -23.60 2.84 15.31
CA VAL A 536 -23.27 3.14 13.92
C VAL A 536 -23.37 1.84 13.12
N ILE A 537 -23.92 1.93 11.91
CA ILE A 537 -23.96 0.84 10.94
C ILE A 537 -22.93 1.12 9.87
N GLU A 538 -21.98 0.23 9.72
CA GLU A 538 -20.98 0.28 8.67
C GLU A 538 -21.24 -0.83 7.67
N LEU A 539 -21.24 -0.47 6.38
CA LEU A 539 -21.37 -1.40 5.26
C LEU A 539 -20.12 -1.30 4.39
N ASP A 540 -19.43 -2.40 4.21
CA ASP A 540 -18.39 -2.54 3.19
C ASP A 540 -19.02 -3.13 1.93
N THR A 541 -19.28 -2.28 0.95
CA THR A 541 -20.00 -2.62 -0.28
C THR A 541 -19.06 -2.61 -1.49
N PRO A 542 -19.46 -3.18 -2.64
CA PRO A 542 -18.71 -3.00 -3.89
C PRO A 542 -18.56 -1.54 -4.33
N GLU A 543 -19.44 -0.65 -3.83
CA GLU A 543 -19.43 0.79 -4.11
C GLU A 543 -18.63 1.59 -3.08
N GLY A 544 -17.98 0.94 -2.11
CA GLY A 544 -17.19 1.56 -1.05
C GLY A 544 -17.76 1.34 0.35
N ARG A 545 -17.09 1.92 1.33
CA ARG A 545 -17.52 1.89 2.74
C ARG A 545 -18.56 2.96 2.98
N LEU A 546 -19.68 2.57 3.56
CA LEU A 546 -20.80 3.43 3.88
C LEU A 546 -21.07 3.39 5.38
N VAL A 547 -21.37 4.55 5.94
CA VAL A 547 -21.64 4.73 7.37
C VAL A 547 -23.01 5.31 7.55
N PHE A 548 -23.85 4.65 8.35
CA PHE A 548 -25.20 5.12 8.68
C PHE A 548 -25.36 5.22 10.19
N ARG A 549 -26.01 6.29 10.65
CA ARG A 549 -26.34 6.48 12.07
C ARG A 549 -27.85 6.36 12.24
N PRO A 550 -28.35 5.31 12.90
CA PRO A 550 -29.75 5.24 13.27
C PRO A 550 -30.06 6.36 14.28
N ALA A 551 -31.16 7.06 14.08
CA ALA A 551 -31.67 7.97 15.09
C ALA A 551 -31.97 7.16 16.36
N ALA A 552 -31.50 7.64 17.50
CA ALA A 552 -31.86 7.04 18.78
C ALA A 552 -33.40 6.96 18.88
N PRO A 553 -33.98 5.83 19.32
CA PRO A 553 -35.38 5.80 19.67
C PRO A 553 -35.63 6.96 20.62
N LEU A 554 -36.64 7.81 20.35
CA LEU A 554 -37.00 8.95 21.20
C LEU A 554 -36.95 8.47 22.64
N ALA A 555 -35.91 8.85 23.38
CA ALA A 555 -35.92 8.70 24.83
C ALA A 555 -37.15 9.50 25.27
N PHE A 556 -38.09 8.82 25.89
CA PHE A 556 -39.27 9.45 26.50
C PHE A 556 -38.71 10.59 27.36
N VAL A 557 -38.92 11.83 26.96
CA VAL A 557 -38.63 13.00 27.77
C VAL A 557 -39.68 12.97 28.88
N GLY A 558 -39.48 12.06 29.82
CA GLY A 558 -40.10 12.05 31.13
C GLY A 558 -39.54 13.27 31.84
N GLY A 559 -40.40 14.24 32.06
CA GLY A 559 -40.12 15.54 32.58
C GLY A 559 -39.14 15.55 33.77
N ASP A 560 -38.11 16.34 33.60
CA ASP A 560 -37.40 17.06 34.65
C ASP A 560 -36.81 18.38 34.08
N ALA A 561 -37.65 19.10 33.33
CA ALA A 561 -37.37 20.50 32.95
C ALA A 561 -38.15 21.47 33.83
N ALA A 562 -38.32 21.16 35.13
CA ALA A 562 -39.02 22.00 36.09
C ALA A 562 -38.25 22.26 37.41
N ALA A 563 -36.95 22.11 37.44
CA ALA A 563 -36.14 22.30 38.65
C ALA A 563 -35.00 23.33 38.54
N ASP A 564 -34.94 24.15 37.49
CA ASP A 564 -33.94 25.25 37.43
C ASP A 564 -34.56 26.63 37.10
N ARG A 565 -35.64 26.93 37.81
CA ARG A 565 -36.09 28.33 38.00
C ARG A 565 -36.57 28.54 39.43
N ALA A 566 -35.61 28.60 40.36
CA ALA A 566 -35.75 29.34 41.62
C ALA A 566 -34.45 29.19 42.42
N VAL A 567 -33.54 30.11 42.31
CA VAL A 567 -32.85 30.95 43.29
C VAL A 567 -31.80 31.76 42.53
#